data_804fc3b2be0e758e403596928edf09fc
#
_entry.id   804fc3b2be0e758e403596928edf09fc
#
_cell.length_a   1.000
_cell.length_b   1.000
_cell.length_c   1.000
_cell.angle_alpha   90.00
_cell.angle_beta   90.00
_cell.angle_gamma   90.00
#
_symmetry.space_group_name_H-M   'P 1'
#
loop_
_entity.id
_entity.type
_entity.pdbx_description
1 polymer ?
#
loop_
_entity_poly.entity_id
_entity_poly.type
_entity_poly.pdbx_seq_one_letter_code
_entity_poly.pdbx_strand_id
1 'polypeptide(L)'
;MKQKTTLCTFMCCLFTLMGTYAQKKRSNKQIEKLKSEAAVLVEENKKLSQVMVDKIFSFSELGFQEVESSKYLTGILAENGFEIEHSISGIPTAWFATWSNGDGPVIALGSDVDCIPKASQYPGVAYHKPIVEGAPGHGEGHNSGIPMNISSALAVKKIMERENIGGTLLVWPGIAEELVAAKAWYVRDGLFDDIDMCIFTHVGNNLGVSYGPTRGTGLISVEYSFDGEAAHSAGSPWRGKSALDAAELMNIAWNYKREHLHPLKRSHSIFTDSGDQPNVVPSKASIWFYFRDIKYEGIMEMYAMANDMAKGAALMTGTTMTSKVLGTAWPRHYNKVIAETMYDNIKEVGLPQWSAADQKLAKAVQTEVNSEKIEGLPTKLDDLGLPVVDPISGGSDDIGDISWKVPTVTLRYPSNIPGLQGHHWSNAIAMATPIAHKGVVAGAKVEAMTIIDFLLKPELMKGAWDYFNNEQQKETKYQPMISESDMPPIYLNKDKQDQFRPALEKYYYDETKYDTYLEQLGVEYPTLKE
;
A
#
# COMPACT_ATOMS: atom_id res chain seq x y z
N MET A 1 33.49 -8.20 -65.89
CA MET A 1 32.57 -9.34 -65.67
C MET A 1 31.95 -9.20 -64.26
N LYS A 2 30.68 -8.77 -64.18
CA LYS A 2 29.94 -8.61 -62.92
C LYS A 2 29.06 -9.83 -62.75
N GLN A 3 29.33 -10.68 -61.77
CA GLN A 3 28.45 -11.75 -61.36
C GLN A 3 27.31 -11.18 -60.48
N LYS A 4 26.08 -11.37 -60.93
CA LYS A 4 24.86 -11.11 -60.14
C LYS A 4 24.53 -12.35 -59.33
N THR A 5 24.55 -12.24 -58.02
CA THR A 5 24.07 -13.28 -57.12
C THR A 5 22.60 -12.98 -56.80
N THR A 6 21.72 -13.85 -57.27
CA THR A 6 20.28 -13.78 -56.97
C THR A 6 20.02 -14.43 -55.61
N LEU A 7 19.57 -13.64 -54.64
CA LEU A 7 19.15 -14.12 -53.34
C LEU A 7 17.67 -14.50 -53.40
N CYS A 8 17.38 -15.81 -53.37
CA CYS A 8 16.02 -16.33 -53.21
C CYS A 8 15.59 -16.22 -51.76
N THR A 9 14.70 -15.28 -51.46
CA THR A 9 14.06 -15.15 -50.15
C THR A 9 12.92 -16.17 -50.08
N PHE A 10 13.12 -17.24 -49.31
CA PHE A 10 12.07 -18.17 -48.91
C PHE A 10 11.27 -17.54 -47.75
N MET A 11 10.09 -17.01 -48.10
CA MET A 11 9.14 -16.50 -47.12
C MET A 11 8.36 -17.69 -46.57
N CYS A 12 8.81 -18.23 -45.41
CA CYS A 12 8.07 -19.21 -44.63
C CYS A 12 6.92 -18.51 -43.94
N CYS A 13 5.70 -18.58 -44.48
CA CYS A 13 4.49 -18.22 -43.74
C CYS A 13 4.23 -19.31 -42.69
N LEU A 14 4.69 -19.11 -41.47
CA LEU A 14 4.13 -19.80 -40.33
C LEU A 14 2.72 -19.22 -40.06
N PHE A 15 1.70 -19.91 -40.51
CA PHE A 15 0.35 -19.76 -39.98
C PHE A 15 0.36 -20.36 -38.58
N THR A 16 0.59 -19.53 -37.55
CA THR A 16 0.18 -19.86 -36.18
C THR A 16 -1.34 -19.92 -36.17
N LEU A 17 -1.88 -21.14 -36.08
CA LEU A 17 -3.28 -21.33 -35.67
C LEU A 17 -3.41 -20.76 -34.25
N MET A 18 -3.80 -19.50 -34.16
CA MET A 18 -4.39 -18.95 -32.91
C MET A 18 -5.73 -19.65 -32.71
N GLY A 19 -5.71 -20.74 -32.00
CA GLY A 19 -6.92 -21.34 -31.46
C GLY A 19 -7.49 -20.35 -30.45
N THR A 20 -8.43 -19.51 -30.86
CA THR A 20 -9.27 -18.77 -29.92
C THR A 20 -10.04 -19.79 -29.11
N TYR A 21 -9.53 -20.16 -27.94
CA TYR A 21 -10.31 -20.86 -26.93
C TYR A 21 -11.38 -19.89 -26.44
N ALA A 22 -12.53 -19.85 -27.12
CA ALA A 22 -13.69 -19.12 -26.63
C ALA A 22 -14.09 -19.73 -25.28
N GLN A 23 -13.87 -19.01 -24.20
CA GLN A 23 -14.28 -19.43 -22.87
C GLN A 23 -15.76 -19.83 -22.90
N LYS A 24 -16.07 -21.02 -22.38
CA LYS A 24 -17.43 -21.56 -22.40
C LYS A 24 -18.38 -20.63 -21.66
N LYS A 25 -19.35 -20.04 -22.37
CA LYS A 25 -20.35 -19.15 -21.78
C LYS A 25 -21.11 -19.89 -20.69
N ARG A 26 -21.07 -19.38 -19.46
CA ARG A 26 -21.80 -19.92 -18.30
C ARG A 26 -23.07 -19.12 -18.03
N SER A 27 -24.09 -19.78 -17.50
CA SER A 27 -25.29 -19.10 -17.04
C SER A 27 -25.01 -18.37 -15.72
N ASN A 28 -25.77 -17.32 -15.42
CA ASN A 28 -25.67 -16.59 -14.15
C ASN A 28 -25.76 -17.54 -12.94
N LYS A 29 -26.66 -18.53 -12.99
CA LYS A 29 -26.79 -19.53 -11.93
C LYS A 29 -25.50 -20.35 -11.72
N GLN A 30 -24.78 -20.68 -12.78
CA GLN A 30 -23.48 -21.36 -12.67
C GLN A 30 -22.41 -20.44 -12.09
N ILE A 31 -22.38 -19.17 -12.48
CA ILE A 31 -21.44 -18.19 -11.94
C ILE A 31 -21.68 -17.99 -10.44
N GLU A 32 -22.92 -17.77 -10.01
CA GLU A 32 -23.27 -17.62 -8.58
C GLU A 32 -22.90 -18.87 -7.76
N LYS A 33 -23.04 -20.09 -8.34
CA LYS A 33 -22.55 -21.30 -7.69
C LYS A 33 -21.04 -21.29 -7.49
N LEU A 34 -20.26 -20.85 -8.49
CA LEU A 34 -18.80 -20.78 -8.38
C LEU A 34 -18.35 -19.70 -7.39
N LYS A 35 -19.05 -18.57 -7.32
CA LYS A 35 -18.82 -17.53 -6.31
C LYS A 35 -19.04 -18.08 -4.88
N SER A 36 -20.17 -18.73 -4.66
CA SER A 36 -20.48 -19.35 -3.36
C SER A 36 -19.42 -20.41 -2.99
N GLU A 37 -18.93 -21.18 -3.96
CA GLU A 37 -17.86 -22.15 -3.74
C GLU A 37 -16.53 -21.48 -3.43
N ALA A 38 -16.17 -20.38 -4.11
CA ALA A 38 -14.99 -19.60 -3.78
C ALA A 38 -15.00 -19.12 -2.33
N ALA A 39 -16.16 -18.63 -1.85
CA ALA A 39 -16.32 -18.24 -0.46
C ALA A 39 -16.15 -19.41 0.53
N VAL A 40 -16.59 -20.62 0.17
CA VAL A 40 -16.35 -21.83 0.97
C VAL A 40 -14.87 -22.20 1.01
N LEU A 41 -14.17 -22.16 -0.13
CA LEU A 41 -12.73 -22.46 -0.20
C LEU A 41 -11.90 -21.47 0.61
N VAL A 42 -12.28 -20.19 0.61
CA VAL A 42 -11.66 -19.19 1.50
C VAL A 42 -11.87 -19.55 2.97
N GLU A 43 -13.07 -19.96 3.36
CA GLU A 43 -13.35 -20.38 4.74
C GLU A 43 -12.55 -21.62 5.15
N GLU A 44 -12.36 -22.58 4.25
CA GLU A 44 -11.52 -23.77 4.48
C GLU A 44 -10.04 -23.38 4.73
N ASN A 45 -9.56 -22.32 4.09
CA ASN A 45 -8.19 -21.80 4.21
C ASN A 45 -8.00 -20.83 5.40
N LYS A 46 -9.01 -20.60 6.23
CA LYS A 46 -8.94 -19.58 7.32
C LYS A 46 -7.77 -19.76 8.29
N LYS A 47 -7.31 -21.01 8.52
CA LYS A 47 -6.15 -21.28 9.36
C LYS A 47 -4.85 -20.77 8.73
N LEU A 48 -4.67 -21.00 7.43
CA LEU A 48 -3.55 -20.44 6.69
C LEU A 48 -3.58 -18.90 6.73
N SER A 49 -4.76 -18.30 6.52
CA SER A 49 -4.94 -16.85 6.61
C SER A 49 -4.51 -16.32 7.98
N GLN A 50 -4.96 -16.94 9.06
CA GLN A 50 -4.59 -16.56 10.43
C GLN A 50 -3.09 -16.65 10.65
N VAL A 51 -2.45 -17.75 10.23
CA VAL A 51 -1.00 -17.94 10.40
C VAL A 51 -0.22 -16.87 9.64
N MET A 52 -0.60 -16.56 8.40
CA MET A 52 0.05 -15.50 7.62
C MET A 52 -0.08 -14.12 8.31
N VAL A 53 -1.29 -13.77 8.77
CA VAL A 53 -1.54 -12.49 9.47
C VAL A 53 -0.67 -12.38 10.72
N ASP A 54 -0.62 -13.42 11.54
CA ASP A 54 0.13 -13.44 12.79
C ASP A 54 1.65 -13.41 12.54
N LYS A 55 2.14 -14.08 11.50
CA LYS A 55 3.55 -14.06 11.07
C LYS A 55 3.99 -12.65 10.71
N ILE A 56 3.29 -12.03 9.75
CA ILE A 56 3.64 -10.68 9.29
C ILE A 56 3.56 -9.69 10.45
N PHE A 57 2.52 -9.78 11.28
CA PHE A 57 2.42 -8.96 12.49
C PHE A 57 3.67 -9.08 13.36
N SER A 58 4.15 -10.31 13.58
CA SER A 58 5.29 -10.58 14.47
C SER A 58 6.62 -10.04 13.93
N PHE A 59 6.79 -9.93 12.60
CA PHE A 59 8.01 -9.42 11.98
C PHE A 59 8.19 -7.92 12.20
N SER A 60 7.11 -7.14 12.15
CA SER A 60 7.10 -5.70 12.44
C SER A 60 8.17 -4.94 11.66
N GLU A 61 8.12 -5.02 10.34
CA GLU A 61 9.13 -4.46 9.43
C GLU A 61 8.72 -3.12 8.85
N LEU A 62 9.62 -2.14 8.92
CA LEU A 62 9.44 -0.81 8.33
C LEU A 62 9.61 -0.83 6.81
N GLY A 63 9.05 0.16 6.14
CA GLY A 63 9.15 0.32 4.70
C GLY A 63 10.57 0.24 4.14
N PHE A 64 10.76 -0.51 3.06
CA PHE A 64 12.00 -0.99 2.45
C PHE A 64 12.77 -2.05 3.24
N GLN A 65 12.31 -2.45 4.39
CA GLN A 65 12.99 -3.41 5.27
C GLN A 65 12.16 -4.69 5.49
N GLU A 66 11.14 -4.94 4.64
CA GLU A 66 10.17 -6.05 4.71
C GLU A 66 10.77 -7.39 4.25
N VAL A 67 11.94 -7.74 4.79
CA VAL A 67 12.74 -8.90 4.33
C VAL A 67 12.10 -10.22 4.70
N GLU A 68 11.70 -10.39 5.97
CA GLU A 68 11.08 -11.62 6.44
C GLU A 68 9.67 -11.78 5.90
N SER A 69 8.91 -10.68 5.81
CA SER A 69 7.57 -10.64 5.20
C SER A 69 7.61 -11.08 3.75
N SER A 70 8.50 -10.49 2.94
CA SER A 70 8.66 -10.85 1.53
C SER A 70 9.07 -12.31 1.35
N LYS A 71 10.06 -12.78 2.12
CA LYS A 71 10.54 -14.16 2.07
C LYS A 71 9.44 -15.15 2.43
N TYR A 72 8.68 -14.88 3.49
CA TYR A 72 7.62 -15.76 3.96
C TYR A 72 6.46 -15.85 2.97
N LEU A 73 5.95 -14.71 2.49
CA LEU A 73 4.82 -14.66 1.57
C LEU A 73 5.15 -15.26 0.20
N THR A 74 6.33 -14.97 -0.35
CA THR A 74 6.79 -15.58 -1.62
C THR A 74 7.00 -17.08 -1.50
N GLY A 75 7.45 -17.57 -0.33
CA GLY A 75 7.54 -19.00 -0.06
C GLY A 75 6.18 -19.70 -0.19
N ILE A 76 5.14 -19.17 0.46
CA ILE A 76 3.77 -19.72 0.37
C ILE A 76 3.27 -19.71 -1.09
N LEU A 77 3.46 -18.60 -1.80
CA LEU A 77 3.02 -18.48 -3.19
C LEU A 77 3.75 -19.47 -4.12
N ALA A 78 5.07 -19.61 -3.97
CA ALA A 78 5.88 -20.57 -4.73
C ALA A 78 5.46 -22.03 -4.47
N GLU A 79 5.23 -22.40 -3.21
CA GLU A 79 4.71 -23.72 -2.83
C GLU A 79 3.32 -24.01 -3.44
N ASN A 80 2.55 -22.97 -3.75
CA ASN A 80 1.27 -23.07 -4.41
C ASN A 80 1.33 -22.85 -5.94
N GLY A 81 2.53 -22.88 -6.54
CA GLY A 81 2.76 -22.90 -7.97
C GLY A 81 2.69 -21.54 -8.66
N PHE A 82 2.87 -20.44 -7.92
CA PHE A 82 3.11 -19.12 -8.50
C PHE A 82 4.57 -18.97 -8.89
N GLU A 83 4.84 -18.33 -10.02
CA GLU A 83 6.18 -17.88 -10.42
C GLU A 83 6.50 -16.57 -9.73
N ILE A 84 7.67 -16.48 -9.09
CA ILE A 84 8.07 -15.33 -8.31
C ILE A 84 9.15 -14.54 -9.03
N GLU A 85 8.88 -13.27 -9.32
CA GLU A 85 9.87 -12.29 -9.73
C GLU A 85 10.24 -11.41 -8.53
N HIS A 86 11.54 -11.29 -8.24
CA HIS A 86 12.06 -10.56 -7.09
C HIS A 86 12.73 -9.25 -7.51
N SER A 87 12.90 -8.35 -6.54
CA SER A 87 13.61 -7.07 -6.71
C SER A 87 12.98 -6.16 -7.77
N ILE A 88 11.67 -6.15 -7.82
CA ILE A 88 10.87 -5.32 -8.72
C ILE A 88 11.27 -3.84 -8.59
N SER A 89 11.44 -3.16 -9.73
CA SER A 89 11.88 -1.75 -9.80
C SER A 89 13.17 -1.44 -9.03
N GLY A 90 14.02 -2.44 -8.80
CA GLY A 90 15.26 -2.29 -8.02
C GLY A 90 15.02 -2.21 -6.50
N ILE A 91 13.83 -2.54 -6.01
CA ILE A 91 13.49 -2.62 -4.59
C ILE A 91 13.69 -4.06 -4.11
N PRO A 92 14.67 -4.36 -3.22
CA PRO A 92 15.03 -5.74 -2.85
C PRO A 92 13.89 -6.54 -2.22
N THR A 93 12.97 -5.87 -1.51
CA THR A 93 11.84 -6.50 -0.82
C THR A 93 10.57 -6.59 -1.67
N ALA A 94 10.57 -5.97 -2.86
CA ALA A 94 9.45 -6.03 -3.80
C ALA A 94 9.49 -7.30 -4.65
N TRP A 95 8.32 -7.85 -4.93
CA TRP A 95 8.14 -9.06 -5.73
C TRP A 95 6.79 -9.08 -6.44
N PHE A 96 6.74 -9.80 -7.56
CA PHE A 96 5.50 -10.15 -8.24
C PHE A 96 5.38 -11.67 -8.27
N ALA A 97 4.21 -12.18 -7.94
CA ALA A 97 3.89 -13.60 -7.95
C ALA A 97 2.77 -13.86 -8.95
N THR A 98 3.08 -14.54 -10.04
CA THR A 98 2.18 -14.73 -11.17
C THR A 98 1.79 -16.20 -11.30
N TRP A 99 0.50 -16.46 -11.51
CA TRP A 99 -0.01 -17.76 -11.90
C TRP A 99 -1.03 -17.61 -13.04
N SER A 100 -0.89 -18.42 -14.09
CA SER A 100 -1.75 -18.36 -15.28
C SER A 100 -2.37 -19.73 -15.62
N ASN A 101 -3.61 -19.70 -16.06
CA ASN A 101 -4.35 -20.87 -16.59
C ASN A 101 -4.69 -20.68 -18.09
N GLY A 102 -3.78 -20.09 -18.87
CA GLY A 102 -3.98 -19.82 -20.28
C GLY A 102 -4.59 -18.44 -20.56
N ASP A 103 -5.00 -18.21 -21.81
CA ASP A 103 -5.48 -16.91 -22.28
C ASP A 103 -6.70 -16.42 -21.48
N GLY A 104 -6.70 -15.15 -21.11
CA GLY A 104 -7.78 -14.49 -20.37
C GLY A 104 -7.28 -13.22 -19.68
N PRO A 105 -8.14 -12.56 -18.90
CA PRO A 105 -7.77 -11.32 -18.24
C PRO A 105 -6.67 -11.53 -17.19
N VAL A 106 -5.81 -10.52 -17.05
CA VAL A 106 -4.78 -10.40 -16.02
C VAL A 106 -5.33 -9.56 -14.88
N ILE A 107 -5.53 -10.18 -13.72
CA ILE A 107 -6.09 -9.53 -12.53
C ILE A 107 -5.00 -9.42 -11.48
N ALA A 108 -4.63 -8.19 -11.12
CA ALA A 108 -3.65 -7.89 -10.09
C ALA A 108 -4.32 -7.71 -8.72
N LEU A 109 -3.75 -8.35 -7.70
CA LEU A 109 -4.19 -8.34 -6.31
C LEU A 109 -3.07 -7.75 -5.46
N GLY A 110 -3.29 -6.56 -4.92
CA GLY A 110 -2.27 -5.83 -4.19
C GLY A 110 -2.69 -5.42 -2.79
N SER A 111 -1.72 -5.27 -1.91
CA SER A 111 -1.89 -4.66 -0.59
C SER A 111 -0.52 -4.29 -0.01
N ASP A 112 -0.54 -3.41 0.99
CA ASP A 112 0.67 -2.98 1.70
C ASP A 112 1.14 -4.01 2.73
N VAL A 113 2.43 -3.91 3.12
CA VAL A 113 3.04 -4.89 4.03
C VAL A 113 3.92 -4.27 5.12
N ASP A 114 4.28 -2.99 4.99
CA ASP A 114 5.15 -2.30 5.94
C ASP A 114 4.40 -1.87 7.21
N CYS A 115 5.15 -1.49 8.23
CA CYS A 115 4.63 -0.98 9.48
C CYS A 115 5.18 0.41 9.83
N ILE A 116 4.65 1.03 10.88
CA ILE A 116 5.04 2.37 11.34
C ILE A 116 6.02 2.31 12.53
N PRO A 117 6.86 3.36 12.69
CA PRO A 117 7.74 3.47 13.86
C PRO A 117 6.97 3.57 15.18
N LYS A 118 7.54 3.04 16.25
CA LYS A 118 7.04 3.19 17.65
C LYS A 118 5.62 2.65 17.89
N ALA A 119 5.16 1.71 17.09
CA ALA A 119 3.82 1.13 17.22
C ALA A 119 3.82 -0.32 17.72
N SER A 120 4.96 -0.81 18.25
CA SER A 120 5.03 -2.13 18.87
C SER A 120 3.99 -2.26 19.98
N GLN A 121 3.17 -3.33 19.93
CA GLN A 121 2.04 -3.50 20.84
C GLN A 121 1.68 -4.98 20.98
N TYR A 122 1.40 -5.43 22.21
CA TYR A 122 0.78 -6.73 22.43
C TYR A 122 -0.62 -6.77 21.82
N PRO A 123 -0.93 -7.67 20.89
CA PRO A 123 -2.27 -7.84 20.35
C PRO A 123 -3.22 -8.34 21.44
N GLY A 124 -4.49 -7.95 21.37
CA GLY A 124 -5.52 -8.37 22.34
C GLY A 124 -5.44 -7.75 23.73
N VAL A 125 -4.49 -6.86 23.98
CA VAL A 125 -4.33 -6.11 25.24
C VAL A 125 -4.87 -4.69 25.06
N ALA A 126 -5.92 -4.34 25.78
CA ALA A 126 -6.70 -3.12 25.58
C ALA A 126 -6.06 -1.83 26.11
N TYR A 127 -4.76 -1.81 26.37
CA TYR A 127 -3.98 -0.65 26.83
C TYR A 127 -2.57 -0.69 26.22
N HIS A 128 -1.86 0.42 26.27
CA HIS A 128 -0.50 0.49 25.73
C HIS A 128 0.45 -0.46 26.46
N LYS A 129 0.92 -1.47 25.76
CA LYS A 129 1.88 -2.46 26.23
C LYS A 129 2.74 -2.89 25.03
N PRO A 130 3.88 -2.25 24.78
CA PRO A 130 4.74 -2.63 23.67
C PRO A 130 5.36 -4.02 23.88
N ILE A 131 5.49 -4.82 22.80
CA ILE A 131 6.26 -6.07 22.82
C ILE A 131 7.73 -5.74 23.00
N VAL A 132 8.24 -4.77 22.26
CA VAL A 132 9.58 -4.20 22.39
C VAL A 132 9.44 -2.68 22.45
N GLU A 133 9.92 -2.07 23.53
CA GLU A 133 9.79 -0.63 23.74
C GLU A 133 10.42 0.20 22.62
N GLY A 134 9.67 1.14 22.05
CA GLY A 134 10.10 2.03 20.97
C GLY A 134 10.23 1.35 19.59
N ALA A 135 10.01 0.04 19.49
CA ALA A 135 10.09 -0.69 18.21
C ALA A 135 8.93 -0.37 17.25
N PRO A 136 9.11 -0.64 15.95
CA PRO A 136 8.02 -0.56 14.98
C PRO A 136 6.91 -1.59 15.25
N GLY A 137 5.75 -1.37 14.63
CA GLY A 137 4.61 -2.29 14.72
C GLY A 137 3.50 -1.93 13.74
N HIS A 138 2.55 -2.83 13.53
CA HIS A 138 1.44 -2.68 12.58
C HIS A 138 0.33 -1.75 13.13
N GLY A 139 0.70 -0.49 13.41
CA GLY A 139 -0.21 0.54 13.92
C GLY A 139 -1.17 1.12 12.87
N GLU A 140 -1.21 0.56 11.67
CA GLU A 140 -2.25 0.74 10.67
C GLU A 140 -2.90 -0.60 10.30
N GLY A 141 -2.14 -1.69 10.13
CA GLY A 141 -2.66 -3.04 9.94
C GLY A 141 -2.31 -3.68 8.59
N HIS A 142 -1.25 -3.26 7.94
CA HIS A 142 -0.76 -3.78 6.66
C HIS A 142 -0.28 -5.25 6.72
N ASN A 143 -0.19 -5.84 7.91
CA ASN A 143 0.09 -7.27 8.06
C ASN A 143 -0.99 -8.20 7.52
N SER A 144 -2.17 -7.68 7.16
CA SER A 144 -3.36 -8.50 6.89
C SER A 144 -3.80 -8.54 5.43
N GLY A 145 -3.38 -7.58 4.59
CA GLY A 145 -3.89 -7.46 3.23
C GLY A 145 -3.32 -8.49 2.26
N ILE A 146 -2.01 -8.68 2.18
CA ILE A 146 -1.44 -9.74 1.32
C ILE A 146 -1.89 -11.14 1.77
N PRO A 147 -1.95 -11.50 3.07
CA PRO A 147 -2.61 -12.72 3.52
C PRO A 147 -4.04 -12.89 3.00
N MET A 148 -4.83 -11.81 2.93
CA MET A 148 -6.16 -11.81 2.34
C MET A 148 -6.13 -12.13 0.85
N ASN A 149 -5.28 -11.43 0.07
CA ASN A 149 -5.12 -11.62 -1.37
C ASN A 149 -4.63 -13.04 -1.72
N ILE A 150 -3.70 -13.59 -0.94
CA ILE A 150 -3.25 -14.99 -1.11
C ILE A 150 -4.42 -15.95 -0.88
N SER A 151 -5.22 -15.74 0.17
CA SER A 151 -6.35 -16.61 0.49
C SER A 151 -7.40 -16.62 -0.62
N SER A 152 -7.71 -15.46 -1.20
CA SER A 152 -8.64 -15.33 -2.33
C SER A 152 -8.04 -15.93 -3.61
N ALA A 153 -6.76 -15.64 -3.91
CA ALA A 153 -6.08 -16.16 -5.09
C ALA A 153 -6.03 -17.68 -5.11
N LEU A 154 -5.71 -18.33 -3.98
CA LEU A 154 -5.68 -19.79 -3.88
C LEU A 154 -7.07 -20.42 -4.07
N ALA A 155 -8.12 -19.80 -3.53
CA ALA A 155 -9.49 -20.26 -3.73
C ALA A 155 -9.93 -20.16 -5.19
N VAL A 156 -9.65 -19.01 -5.83
CA VAL A 156 -9.97 -18.77 -7.25
C VAL A 156 -9.14 -19.67 -8.16
N LYS A 157 -7.83 -19.81 -7.91
CA LYS A 157 -6.93 -20.71 -8.64
C LYS A 157 -7.50 -22.13 -8.73
N LYS A 158 -7.92 -22.70 -7.60
CA LYS A 158 -8.50 -24.05 -7.53
C LYS A 158 -9.75 -24.20 -8.40
N ILE A 159 -10.59 -23.17 -8.48
CA ILE A 159 -11.76 -23.14 -9.35
C ILE A 159 -11.34 -23.00 -10.81
N MET A 160 -10.40 -22.11 -11.13
CA MET A 160 -9.91 -21.89 -12.50
C MET A 160 -9.33 -23.17 -13.09
N GLU A 161 -8.50 -23.89 -12.34
CA GLU A 161 -7.91 -25.17 -12.76
C GLU A 161 -8.99 -26.22 -13.06
N ARG A 162 -9.92 -26.44 -12.10
CA ARG A 162 -10.95 -27.46 -12.24
C ARG A 162 -11.93 -27.15 -13.37
N GLU A 163 -12.33 -25.91 -13.51
CA GLU A 163 -13.34 -25.47 -14.48
C GLU A 163 -12.74 -25.07 -15.83
N ASN A 164 -11.42 -25.15 -15.97
CA ASN A 164 -10.67 -24.70 -17.15
C ASN A 164 -11.04 -23.26 -17.53
N ILE A 165 -10.97 -22.34 -16.56
CA ILE A 165 -11.19 -20.91 -16.74
C ILE A 165 -9.84 -20.28 -17.04
N GLY A 166 -9.68 -19.64 -18.22
CA GLY A 166 -8.46 -18.91 -18.60
C GLY A 166 -8.33 -17.58 -17.84
N GLY A 167 -7.10 -17.12 -17.69
CA GLY A 167 -6.74 -15.87 -17.05
C GLY A 167 -5.50 -15.99 -16.18
N THR A 168 -5.02 -14.85 -15.68
CA THR A 168 -3.82 -14.73 -14.86
C THR A 168 -4.13 -14.01 -13.55
N LEU A 169 -3.63 -14.55 -12.46
CA LEU A 169 -3.64 -13.91 -11.13
C LEU A 169 -2.22 -13.43 -10.83
N LEU A 170 -2.08 -12.15 -10.50
CA LEU A 170 -0.84 -11.52 -10.09
C LEU A 170 -1.00 -10.99 -8.66
N VAL A 171 -0.25 -11.54 -7.70
CA VAL A 171 -0.21 -11.04 -6.32
C VAL A 171 1.06 -10.20 -6.15
N TRP A 172 0.93 -9.00 -5.57
CA TRP A 172 2.04 -8.07 -5.42
C TRP A 172 1.93 -7.23 -4.14
N PRO A 173 3.06 -6.88 -3.46
CA PRO A 173 3.06 -6.05 -2.28
C PRO A 173 3.24 -4.57 -2.61
N GLY A 174 2.53 -3.71 -1.88
CA GLY A 174 2.89 -2.31 -1.71
C GLY A 174 4.00 -2.20 -0.68
N ILE A 175 5.23 -2.01 -1.15
CA ILE A 175 6.42 -1.83 -0.32
C ILE A 175 6.51 -0.37 0.10
N ALA A 176 6.88 -0.12 1.36
CA ALA A 176 7.12 1.23 1.88
C ALA A 176 5.96 2.22 1.62
N GLU A 177 4.71 1.77 1.78
CA GLU A 177 3.51 2.61 1.58
C GLU A 177 3.49 3.78 2.55
N GLU A 178 3.90 3.59 3.79
CA GLU A 178 3.99 4.63 4.83
C GLU A 178 4.95 5.80 4.45
N LEU A 179 5.79 5.57 3.44
CA LEU A 179 6.66 6.56 2.81
C LEU A 179 6.13 7.01 1.43
N VAL A 180 5.03 6.41 0.93
CA VAL A 180 4.48 6.55 -0.42
C VAL A 180 5.54 6.33 -1.51
N ALA A 181 6.29 5.24 -1.39
CA ALA A 181 7.60 5.17 -2.02
C ALA A 181 7.87 3.92 -2.87
N ALA A 182 6.86 3.24 -3.43
CA ALA A 182 7.08 2.11 -4.32
C ALA A 182 6.21 2.11 -5.59
N LYS A 183 4.91 2.30 -5.48
CA LYS A 183 3.95 2.06 -6.57
C LYS A 183 4.17 2.98 -7.79
N ALA A 184 4.66 4.22 -7.58
CA ALA A 184 5.02 5.12 -8.67
C ALA A 184 6.17 4.55 -9.54
N TRP A 185 7.15 3.87 -8.94
CA TRP A 185 8.24 3.20 -9.68
C TRP A 185 7.72 2.00 -10.46
N TYR A 186 6.79 1.21 -9.90
CA TYR A 186 6.14 0.11 -10.63
C TYR A 186 5.44 0.62 -11.89
N VAL A 187 4.69 1.72 -11.78
CA VAL A 187 4.00 2.34 -12.91
C VAL A 187 4.98 2.92 -13.93
N ARG A 188 6.04 3.64 -13.47
CA ARG A 188 7.08 4.18 -14.35
C ARG A 188 7.77 3.10 -15.17
N ASP A 189 8.06 1.97 -14.55
CA ASP A 189 8.78 0.86 -15.18
C ASP A 189 7.87 -0.04 -16.03
N GLY A 190 6.59 0.35 -16.21
CA GLY A 190 5.65 -0.31 -17.12
C GLY A 190 5.03 -1.60 -16.59
N LEU A 191 5.19 -1.91 -15.29
CA LEU A 191 4.77 -3.20 -14.72
C LEU A 191 3.23 -3.39 -14.66
N PHE A 192 2.48 -2.34 -14.91
CA PHE A 192 1.02 -2.37 -14.98
C PHE A 192 0.47 -2.17 -16.41
N ASP A 193 1.34 -2.22 -17.45
CA ASP A 193 0.93 -1.99 -18.84
C ASP A 193 0.05 -3.11 -19.39
N ASP A 194 0.30 -4.35 -19.00
CA ASP A 194 -0.40 -5.55 -19.44
C ASP A 194 -1.41 -6.09 -18.41
N ILE A 195 -1.81 -5.28 -17.43
CA ILE A 195 -2.82 -5.61 -16.41
C ILE A 195 -4.19 -5.13 -16.88
N ASP A 196 -5.21 -6.00 -16.79
CA ASP A 196 -6.58 -5.65 -17.15
C ASP A 196 -7.37 -4.98 -16.03
N MET A 197 -7.06 -5.35 -14.78
CA MET A 197 -7.76 -4.87 -13.58
C MET A 197 -6.88 -5.02 -12.34
N CYS A 198 -6.95 -4.06 -11.42
CA CYS A 198 -6.32 -4.15 -10.11
C CYS A 198 -7.38 -4.10 -9.00
N ILE A 199 -7.38 -5.10 -8.12
CA ILE A 199 -8.04 -5.06 -6.83
C ILE A 199 -6.96 -4.80 -5.79
N PHE A 200 -7.01 -3.63 -5.18
CA PHE A 200 -6.19 -3.29 -4.04
C PHE A 200 -6.98 -3.50 -2.76
N THR A 201 -6.32 -3.91 -1.69
CA THR A 201 -6.98 -4.18 -0.42
C THR A 201 -6.31 -3.41 0.70
N HIS A 202 -7.10 -2.87 1.60
CA HIS A 202 -6.58 -2.13 2.74
C HIS A 202 -7.45 -2.37 3.98
N VAL A 203 -6.80 -2.49 5.11
CA VAL A 203 -7.48 -2.63 6.41
C VAL A 203 -8.50 -1.52 6.62
N GLY A 204 -9.60 -1.88 7.25
CA GLY A 204 -10.68 -0.99 7.63
C GLY A 204 -11.41 -1.51 8.86
N ASN A 205 -12.47 -0.85 9.22
CA ASN A 205 -13.35 -1.27 10.32
C ASN A 205 -14.73 -1.76 9.84
N ASN A 206 -14.98 -1.72 8.53
CA ASN A 206 -16.19 -2.25 7.88
C ASN A 206 -15.80 -2.89 6.55
N LEU A 207 -16.69 -3.69 5.95
CA LEU A 207 -16.60 -4.04 4.54
C LEU A 207 -17.08 -2.84 3.73
N GLY A 208 -16.23 -2.34 2.84
CA GLY A 208 -16.57 -1.14 2.07
C GLY A 208 -15.75 -1.01 0.81
N VAL A 209 -16.33 -0.34 -0.17
CA VAL A 209 -15.71 0.02 -1.44
C VAL A 209 -16.29 1.36 -1.89
N SER A 210 -15.54 2.13 -2.66
CA SER A 210 -15.97 3.41 -3.22
C SER A 210 -15.54 3.53 -4.68
N TYR A 211 -16.11 4.50 -5.41
CA TYR A 211 -15.71 4.81 -6.77
C TYR A 211 -15.56 6.31 -7.00
N GLY A 212 -14.96 6.68 -8.15
CA GLY A 212 -14.66 8.06 -8.49
C GLY A 212 -13.52 8.65 -7.66
N PRO A 213 -13.40 9.98 -7.62
CA PRO A 213 -12.50 10.67 -6.71
C PRO A 213 -12.84 10.33 -5.25
N THR A 214 -11.85 10.04 -4.43
CA THR A 214 -12.04 9.65 -3.03
C THR A 214 -11.64 10.75 -2.06
N ARG A 215 -11.91 10.56 -0.78
CA ARG A 215 -11.29 11.38 0.26
C ARG A 215 -9.80 11.06 0.28
N GLY A 216 -8.97 12.09 0.14
CA GLY A 216 -7.53 11.94 0.14
C GLY A 216 -6.88 12.96 -0.77
N THR A 217 -5.57 13.06 -0.63
CA THR A 217 -4.72 13.92 -1.44
C THR A 217 -3.71 13.06 -2.18
N GLY A 218 -3.20 13.56 -3.30
CA GLY A 218 -1.90 13.13 -3.78
C GLY A 218 -0.80 13.85 -3.01
N LEU A 219 0.44 13.43 -3.21
CA LEU A 219 1.61 14.10 -2.65
C LEU A 219 2.86 13.86 -3.48
N ILE A 220 3.84 14.76 -3.29
CA ILE A 220 5.25 14.52 -3.60
C ILE A 220 6.08 14.67 -2.33
N SER A 221 6.97 13.71 -2.11
CA SER A 221 7.91 13.61 -0.99
C SER A 221 9.30 13.98 -1.47
N VAL A 222 9.89 15.04 -0.94
CA VAL A 222 11.17 15.58 -1.44
C VAL A 222 12.10 15.94 -0.29
N GLU A 223 13.34 15.49 -0.34
CA GLU A 223 14.40 15.94 0.53
C GLU A 223 15.30 16.95 -0.21
N TYR A 224 15.54 18.08 0.42
CA TYR A 224 16.48 19.11 -0.02
C TYR A 224 17.70 19.05 0.87
N SER A 225 18.88 18.84 0.27
CA SER A 225 20.16 18.79 0.96
C SER A 225 21.01 19.98 0.56
N PHE A 226 21.64 20.60 1.55
CA PHE A 226 22.53 21.74 1.38
C PHE A 226 23.95 21.36 1.78
N ASP A 227 24.92 21.75 0.97
CA ASP A 227 26.35 21.59 1.23
C ASP A 227 27.03 22.95 1.35
N GLY A 228 27.67 23.17 2.48
CA GLY A 228 28.37 24.38 2.85
C GLY A 228 29.84 24.12 3.17
N GLU A 229 30.41 24.92 4.09
CA GLU A 229 31.81 24.82 4.50
C GLU A 229 31.95 24.98 6.01
N ALA A 230 32.60 24.01 6.67
CA ALA A 230 32.79 24.03 8.11
C ALA A 230 33.85 25.08 8.51
N ALA A 231 33.62 25.70 9.64
CA ALA A 231 34.57 26.59 10.29
C ALA A 231 34.38 26.58 11.81
N HIS A 232 35.38 27.08 12.56
CA HIS A 232 35.24 27.26 14.00
C HIS A 232 34.26 28.41 14.27
N SER A 233 33.09 28.13 14.85
CA SER A 233 32.00 29.10 15.02
C SER A 233 32.40 30.37 15.82
N ALA A 234 33.33 30.28 16.78
CA ALA A 234 33.81 31.43 17.56
C ALA A 234 35.12 32.02 17.02
N GLY A 235 36.00 31.17 16.45
CA GLY A 235 37.35 31.62 16.07
C GLY A 235 37.42 32.24 14.68
N SER A 236 36.66 31.72 13.71
CA SER A 236 36.70 32.20 12.33
C SER A 236 35.43 31.89 11.55
N PRO A 237 34.21 32.24 12.05
CA PRO A 237 32.95 31.92 11.41
C PRO A 237 32.83 32.45 9.98
N TRP A 238 33.47 33.54 9.66
CA TRP A 238 33.53 34.17 8.32
C TRP A 238 34.19 33.29 7.24
N ARG A 239 34.83 32.19 7.63
CA ARG A 239 35.42 31.20 6.70
C ARG A 239 34.45 30.05 6.38
N GLY A 240 33.36 29.96 7.12
CA GLY A 240 32.34 28.94 6.93
C GLY A 240 31.19 29.40 6.03
N LYS A 241 30.41 28.42 5.57
CA LYS A 241 29.11 28.59 4.90
C LYS A 241 28.13 27.61 5.54
N SER A 242 27.17 28.14 6.29
CA SER A 242 26.23 27.30 7.04
C SER A 242 25.18 26.68 6.12
N ALA A 243 25.21 25.37 5.99
CA ALA A 243 24.16 24.60 5.31
C ALA A 243 22.85 24.65 6.10
N LEU A 244 22.92 24.68 7.44
CA LEU A 244 21.74 24.81 8.29
C LEU A 244 21.01 26.13 8.06
N ASP A 245 21.72 27.24 7.92
CA ASP A 245 21.09 28.55 7.62
C ASP A 245 20.32 28.49 6.29
N ALA A 246 20.86 27.78 5.28
CA ALA A 246 20.16 27.56 4.02
C ALA A 246 18.86 26.77 4.20
N ALA A 247 18.91 25.67 4.94
CA ALA A 247 17.74 24.85 5.21
C ALA A 247 16.68 25.60 6.03
N GLU A 248 17.11 26.42 7.03
CA GLU A 248 16.20 27.27 7.80
C GLU A 248 15.58 28.37 6.94
N LEU A 249 16.35 29.06 6.10
CA LEU A 249 15.83 30.09 5.18
C LEU A 249 14.80 29.51 4.21
N MET A 250 15.05 28.33 3.66
CA MET A 250 14.07 27.62 2.83
C MET A 250 12.78 27.34 3.61
N ASN A 251 12.89 26.82 4.83
CA ASN A 251 11.73 26.49 5.67
C ASN A 251 10.93 27.76 6.05
N ILE A 252 11.60 28.85 6.39
CA ILE A 252 10.97 30.13 6.69
C ILE A 252 10.24 30.68 5.46
N ALA A 253 10.90 30.71 4.30
CA ALA A 253 10.31 31.17 3.05
C ALA A 253 9.05 30.37 2.70
N TRP A 254 9.10 29.04 2.85
CA TRP A 254 7.95 28.16 2.65
C TRP A 254 6.81 28.46 3.63
N ASN A 255 7.10 28.66 4.92
CA ASN A 255 6.10 28.95 5.93
C ASN A 255 5.37 30.29 5.68
N TYR A 256 6.09 31.31 5.18
CA TYR A 256 5.46 32.56 4.76
C TYR A 256 4.59 32.38 3.49
N LYS A 257 5.06 31.61 2.51
CA LYS A 257 4.28 31.33 1.31
C LYS A 257 3.00 30.52 1.61
N ARG A 258 3.07 29.60 2.57
CA ARG A 258 1.98 28.70 2.93
C ARG A 258 0.69 29.43 3.32
N GLU A 259 0.79 30.61 3.95
CA GLU A 259 -0.37 31.46 4.26
C GLU A 259 -1.15 31.87 3.01
N HIS A 260 -0.47 31.98 1.86
CA HIS A 260 -1.04 32.45 0.59
C HIS A 260 -1.41 31.31 -0.37
N LEU A 261 -1.49 30.06 0.12
CA LEU A 261 -1.92 28.92 -0.65
C LEU A 261 -3.40 28.61 -0.38
N HIS A 262 -4.05 27.94 -1.35
CA HIS A 262 -5.43 27.50 -1.18
C HIS A 262 -5.56 26.55 0.04
N PRO A 263 -6.64 26.64 0.84
CA PRO A 263 -6.80 25.85 2.07
C PRO A 263 -6.73 24.32 1.89
N LEU A 264 -6.97 23.78 0.70
CA LEU A 264 -6.84 22.35 0.40
C LEU A 264 -5.37 21.90 0.26
N LYS A 265 -4.45 22.83 -0.01
CA LYS A 265 -3.01 22.54 -0.08
C LYS A 265 -2.45 22.31 1.32
N ARG A 266 -1.66 21.26 1.48
CA ARG A 266 -1.01 20.90 2.75
C ARG A 266 0.48 20.67 2.52
N SER A 267 1.27 20.99 3.55
CA SER A 267 2.70 20.66 3.56
C SER A 267 3.17 20.37 4.97
N HIS A 268 4.13 19.47 5.07
CA HIS A 268 4.77 19.08 6.32
C HIS A 268 6.26 19.01 6.08
N SER A 269 7.09 19.27 7.10
CA SER A 269 8.55 19.16 6.97
C SER A 269 9.19 18.73 8.27
N ILE A 270 10.36 18.08 8.13
CA ILE A 270 11.28 17.79 9.23
C ILE A 270 12.69 18.07 8.75
N PHE A 271 13.58 18.49 9.66
CA PHE A 271 15.03 18.47 9.40
C PHE A 271 15.53 17.04 9.57
N THR A 272 16.19 16.50 8.55
CA THR A 272 16.79 15.16 8.58
C THR A 272 18.27 15.21 8.94
N ASP A 273 18.93 16.36 8.68
CA ASP A 273 20.28 16.69 9.14
C ASP A 273 20.33 18.17 9.51
N SER A 274 20.97 18.52 10.63
CA SER A 274 21.08 19.90 11.13
C SER A 274 22.47 20.25 11.69
N GLY A 275 23.48 19.39 11.39
CA GLY A 275 24.84 19.51 11.90
C GLY A 275 25.07 18.79 13.22
N ASP A 276 26.30 18.80 13.72
CA ASP A 276 26.73 17.93 14.84
C ASP A 276 26.79 18.66 16.20
N GLN A 277 27.43 19.84 16.25
CA GLN A 277 27.62 20.56 17.51
C GLN A 277 27.82 22.09 17.28
N PRO A 278 27.45 22.96 18.28
CA PRO A 278 27.34 24.40 18.07
C PRO A 278 28.65 25.12 17.77
N ASN A 279 29.81 24.57 18.10
CA ASN A 279 31.11 25.17 17.86
C ASN A 279 31.68 24.91 16.47
N VAL A 280 30.94 24.21 15.61
CA VAL A 280 31.28 23.96 14.21
C VAL A 280 30.18 24.51 13.32
N VAL A 281 30.50 25.36 12.35
CA VAL A 281 29.55 25.80 11.33
C VAL A 281 29.09 24.59 10.54
N PRO A 282 27.76 24.28 10.49
CA PRO A 282 27.27 23.09 9.81
C PRO A 282 27.58 23.11 8.31
N SER A 283 28.36 22.15 7.85
CA SER A 283 28.69 22.00 6.43
C SER A 283 27.68 21.17 5.64
N LYS A 284 26.78 20.46 6.34
CA LYS A 284 25.68 19.72 5.75
C LYS A 284 24.41 19.98 6.54
N ALA A 285 23.29 20.08 5.84
CA ALA A 285 21.97 20.08 6.43
C ALA A 285 20.95 19.61 5.39
N SER A 286 19.87 18.97 5.85
CA SER A 286 18.81 18.51 4.98
C SER A 286 17.44 18.75 5.61
N ILE A 287 16.46 19.05 4.75
CA ILE A 287 15.06 19.22 5.14
C ILE A 287 14.18 18.42 4.18
N TRP A 288 13.30 17.61 4.75
CA TRP A 288 12.37 16.74 4.04
C TRP A 288 10.97 17.31 4.09
N PHE A 289 10.33 17.48 2.92
CA PHE A 289 8.99 18.02 2.74
C PHE A 289 8.05 17.00 2.14
N TYR A 290 6.76 17.06 2.56
CA TYR A 290 5.61 16.56 1.84
C TYR A 290 4.79 17.74 1.33
N PHE A 291 4.46 17.76 0.03
CA PHE A 291 3.55 18.72 -0.60
C PHE A 291 2.32 17.97 -1.09
N ARG A 292 1.14 18.33 -0.59
CA ARG A 292 -0.12 17.62 -0.79
C ARG A 292 -1.19 18.51 -1.40
N ASP A 293 -1.90 17.97 -2.43
CA ASP A 293 -3.09 18.59 -3.00
C ASP A 293 -4.06 17.48 -3.48
N ILE A 294 -5.31 17.86 -3.75
CA ILE A 294 -6.32 17.01 -4.38
C ILE A 294 -6.14 16.90 -5.90
N LYS A 295 -5.23 17.69 -6.49
CA LYS A 295 -4.91 17.72 -7.92
C LYS A 295 -3.42 17.67 -8.17
N TYR A 296 -3.06 16.96 -9.23
CA TYR A 296 -1.67 16.86 -9.71
C TYR A 296 -1.02 18.23 -9.93
N GLU A 297 -1.72 19.15 -10.61
CA GLU A 297 -1.21 20.48 -10.95
C GLU A 297 -0.84 21.28 -9.69
N GLY A 298 -1.66 21.17 -8.63
CA GLY A 298 -1.39 21.85 -7.37
C GLY A 298 -0.19 21.27 -6.62
N ILE A 299 0.05 19.96 -6.71
CA ILE A 299 1.24 19.30 -6.15
C ILE A 299 2.48 19.83 -6.88
N MET A 300 2.48 19.80 -8.22
CA MET A 300 3.62 20.22 -9.04
C MET A 300 3.91 21.72 -8.93
N GLU A 301 2.87 22.57 -8.77
CA GLU A 301 3.04 23.99 -8.46
C GLU A 301 3.79 24.20 -7.14
N MET A 302 3.41 23.50 -6.07
CA MET A 302 4.10 23.58 -4.78
C MET A 302 5.55 23.09 -4.88
N TYR A 303 5.77 22.00 -5.60
CA TYR A 303 7.11 21.44 -5.81
C TYR A 303 8.02 22.43 -6.57
N ALA A 304 7.51 23.07 -7.63
CA ALA A 304 8.26 24.10 -8.37
C ALA A 304 8.63 25.29 -7.48
N MET A 305 7.67 25.80 -6.70
CA MET A 305 7.92 26.90 -5.75
C MET A 305 8.98 26.53 -4.70
N ALA A 306 8.92 25.29 -4.17
CA ALA A 306 9.90 24.83 -3.19
C ALA A 306 11.31 24.71 -3.78
N ASN A 307 11.43 24.25 -5.02
CA ASN A 307 12.70 24.19 -5.74
C ASN A 307 13.34 25.60 -5.91
N ASP A 308 12.52 26.60 -6.21
CA ASP A 308 13.01 27.97 -6.34
C ASP A 308 13.43 28.59 -4.99
N MET A 309 12.68 28.28 -3.92
CA MET A 309 13.07 28.68 -2.55
C MET A 309 14.39 28.03 -2.11
N ALA A 310 14.58 26.73 -2.41
CA ALA A 310 15.82 26.03 -2.10
C ALA A 310 17.03 26.65 -2.84
N LYS A 311 16.88 26.97 -4.14
CA LYS A 311 17.90 27.69 -4.92
C LYS A 311 18.20 29.09 -4.34
N GLY A 312 17.13 29.81 -3.97
CA GLY A 312 17.26 31.13 -3.33
C GLY A 312 17.99 31.05 -1.99
N ALA A 313 17.69 30.10 -1.15
CA ALA A 313 18.34 29.86 0.13
C ALA A 313 19.83 29.52 -0.05
N ALA A 314 20.16 28.65 -0.98
CA ALA A 314 21.54 28.32 -1.32
C ALA A 314 22.32 29.54 -1.81
N LEU A 315 21.72 30.39 -2.67
CA LEU A 315 22.32 31.61 -3.16
C LEU A 315 22.60 32.60 -2.01
N MET A 316 21.65 32.79 -1.09
CA MET A 316 21.79 33.71 0.04
C MET A 316 22.90 33.33 1.02
N THR A 317 23.14 32.01 1.19
CA THR A 317 24.14 31.49 2.14
C THR A 317 25.47 31.12 1.48
N GLY A 318 25.56 31.18 0.14
CA GLY A 318 26.73 30.76 -0.62
C GLY A 318 26.98 29.24 -0.55
N THR A 319 25.96 28.45 -0.26
CA THR A 319 26.00 26.99 -0.25
C THR A 319 25.61 26.43 -1.62
N THR A 320 25.70 25.09 -1.80
CA THR A 320 25.09 24.38 -2.93
C THR A 320 23.90 23.58 -2.44
N MET A 321 22.95 23.26 -3.33
CA MET A 321 21.80 22.42 -3.00
C MET A 321 21.57 21.31 -4.01
N THR A 322 21.05 20.20 -3.52
CA THR A 322 20.50 19.11 -4.31
C THR A 322 19.10 18.76 -3.79
N SER A 323 18.26 18.18 -4.62
CA SER A 323 16.97 17.66 -4.21
C SER A 323 16.80 16.22 -4.67
N LYS A 324 16.10 15.42 -3.87
CA LYS A 324 15.79 14.02 -4.17
C LYS A 324 14.31 13.76 -3.91
N VAL A 325 13.60 13.27 -4.92
CA VAL A 325 12.24 12.75 -4.73
C VAL A 325 12.34 11.40 -4.04
N LEU A 326 11.65 11.27 -2.91
CA LEU A 326 11.66 10.07 -2.07
C LEU A 326 10.41 9.22 -2.25
N GLY A 327 9.34 9.79 -2.80
CA GLY A 327 8.10 9.08 -3.04
C GLY A 327 7.04 9.99 -3.63
N THR A 328 6.02 9.42 -4.24
CA THR A 328 4.89 10.14 -4.81
C THR A 328 3.61 9.34 -4.68
N ALA A 329 2.48 10.04 -4.64
CA ALA A 329 1.17 9.46 -4.73
C ALA A 329 0.26 10.37 -5.55
N TRP A 330 -0.34 9.87 -6.62
CA TRP A 330 -1.40 10.57 -7.33
C TRP A 330 -2.69 10.62 -6.49
N PRO A 331 -3.54 11.66 -6.67
CA PRO A 331 -4.89 11.64 -6.11
C PRO A 331 -5.67 10.45 -6.66
N ARG A 332 -6.23 9.62 -5.77
CA ARG A 332 -6.89 8.36 -6.14
C ARG A 332 -8.20 8.59 -6.90
N HIS A 333 -8.45 7.74 -7.89
CA HIS A 333 -9.73 7.63 -8.58
C HIS A 333 -10.06 6.16 -8.83
N TYR A 334 -11.16 5.68 -8.27
CA TYR A 334 -11.52 4.26 -8.36
C TYR A 334 -12.62 3.99 -9.38
N ASN A 335 -12.56 2.79 -9.96
CA ASN A 335 -13.43 2.35 -11.04
C ASN A 335 -14.84 2.03 -10.54
N LYS A 336 -15.85 2.65 -11.17
CA LYS A 336 -17.25 2.48 -10.78
C LYS A 336 -17.78 1.07 -11.00
N VAL A 337 -17.48 0.46 -12.16
CA VAL A 337 -18.02 -0.86 -12.52
C VAL A 337 -17.48 -1.94 -11.60
N ILE A 338 -16.17 -1.85 -11.25
CA ILE A 338 -15.57 -2.79 -10.30
C ILE A 338 -16.18 -2.58 -8.90
N ALA A 339 -16.32 -1.33 -8.47
CA ALA A 339 -16.86 -1.02 -7.15
C ALA A 339 -18.33 -1.45 -6.98
N GLU A 340 -19.18 -1.23 -7.97
CA GLU A 340 -20.58 -1.68 -7.93
C GLU A 340 -20.69 -3.20 -7.89
N THR A 341 -19.92 -3.92 -8.73
CA THR A 341 -19.86 -5.38 -8.73
C THR A 341 -19.36 -5.93 -7.39
N MET A 342 -18.30 -5.33 -6.84
CA MET A 342 -17.74 -5.71 -5.54
C MET A 342 -18.73 -5.42 -4.41
N TYR A 343 -19.46 -4.32 -4.46
CA TYR A 343 -20.46 -3.99 -3.45
C TYR A 343 -21.63 -4.98 -3.42
N ASP A 344 -22.03 -5.55 -4.56
CA ASP A 344 -23.00 -6.63 -4.60
C ASP A 344 -22.46 -7.86 -3.86
N ASN A 345 -21.18 -8.20 -4.04
CA ASN A 345 -20.54 -9.30 -3.29
C ASN A 345 -20.37 -8.97 -1.79
N ILE A 346 -20.10 -7.71 -1.43
CA ILE A 346 -20.09 -7.26 -0.02
C ILE A 346 -21.45 -7.52 0.65
N LYS A 347 -22.55 -7.20 -0.03
CA LYS A 347 -23.91 -7.46 0.50
C LYS A 347 -24.21 -8.93 0.67
N GLU A 348 -23.68 -9.79 -0.20
CA GLU A 348 -23.86 -11.23 -0.13
C GLU A 348 -23.04 -11.85 1.01
N VAL A 349 -21.78 -11.45 1.19
CA VAL A 349 -20.90 -11.96 2.24
C VAL A 349 -21.31 -11.45 3.62
N GLY A 350 -21.61 -10.16 3.74
CA GLY A 350 -21.94 -9.52 5.01
C GLY A 350 -20.76 -9.37 5.97
N LEU A 351 -21.01 -8.75 7.12
CA LEU A 351 -20.00 -8.59 8.16
C LEU A 351 -19.74 -9.90 8.92
N PRO A 352 -18.52 -10.08 9.45
CA PRO A 352 -18.21 -11.21 10.32
C PRO A 352 -19.10 -11.29 11.55
N GLN A 353 -19.30 -12.51 12.08
CA GLN A 353 -19.94 -12.71 13.37
C GLN A 353 -18.95 -12.41 14.50
N TRP A 354 -19.10 -11.25 15.10
CA TRP A 354 -18.27 -10.84 16.24
C TRP A 354 -18.68 -11.57 17.51
N SER A 355 -17.70 -12.13 18.23
CA SER A 355 -17.93 -12.73 19.54
C SER A 355 -18.12 -11.66 20.62
N ALA A 356 -18.61 -12.06 21.78
CA ALA A 356 -18.68 -11.16 22.95
C ALA A 356 -17.29 -10.67 23.38
N ALA A 357 -16.25 -11.50 23.20
CA ALA A 357 -14.86 -11.14 23.49
C ALA A 357 -14.33 -10.07 22.52
N ASP A 358 -14.63 -10.18 21.21
CA ASP A 358 -14.26 -9.18 20.20
C ASP A 358 -14.90 -7.82 20.52
N GLN A 359 -16.21 -7.82 20.83
CA GLN A 359 -16.92 -6.59 21.19
C GLN A 359 -16.41 -5.98 22.50
N LYS A 360 -16.02 -6.83 23.47
CA LYS A 360 -15.46 -6.40 24.75
C LYS A 360 -14.10 -5.73 24.55
N LEU A 361 -13.22 -6.34 23.74
CA LEU A 361 -11.93 -5.73 23.38
C LEU A 361 -12.15 -4.38 22.70
N ALA A 362 -12.97 -4.33 21.66
CA ALA A 362 -13.20 -3.11 20.89
C ALA A 362 -13.66 -1.94 21.78
N LYS A 363 -14.66 -2.16 22.63
CA LYS A 363 -15.16 -1.12 23.56
C LYS A 363 -14.12 -0.71 24.59
N ALA A 364 -13.32 -1.64 25.10
CA ALA A 364 -12.26 -1.32 26.05
C ALA A 364 -11.16 -0.47 25.42
N VAL A 365 -10.75 -0.78 24.18
CA VAL A 365 -9.76 0.03 23.44
C VAL A 365 -10.33 1.42 23.14
N GLN A 366 -11.57 1.52 22.66
CA GLN A 366 -12.24 2.80 22.42
C GLN A 366 -12.30 3.67 23.69
N THR A 367 -12.53 3.05 24.85
CA THR A 367 -12.50 3.74 26.16
C THR A 367 -11.09 4.19 26.52
N GLU A 368 -10.09 3.33 26.38
CA GLU A 368 -8.69 3.65 26.72
C GLU A 368 -8.13 4.83 25.91
N VAL A 369 -8.50 4.93 24.63
CA VAL A 369 -8.03 6.03 23.76
C VAL A 369 -8.99 7.23 23.70
N ASN A 370 -10.02 7.26 24.54
CA ASN A 370 -11.04 8.31 24.58
C ASN A 370 -11.69 8.56 23.21
N SER A 371 -12.09 7.50 22.51
CA SER A 371 -12.82 7.62 21.25
C SER A 371 -14.11 8.41 21.43
N GLU A 372 -14.52 9.18 20.42
CA GLU A 372 -15.78 9.96 20.45
C GLU A 372 -17.01 9.07 20.68
N LYS A 373 -16.93 7.81 20.21
CA LYS A 373 -18.00 6.82 20.35
C LYS A 373 -17.46 5.49 20.84
N ILE A 374 -18.14 4.88 21.80
CA ILE A 374 -17.81 3.57 22.38
C ILE A 374 -18.90 2.57 21.95
N GLU A 375 -18.94 2.27 20.65
CA GLU A 375 -19.97 1.41 20.06
C GLU A 375 -19.50 -0.04 19.85
N GLY A 376 -18.17 -0.27 19.88
CA GLY A 376 -17.55 -1.57 19.57
C GLY A 376 -17.39 -1.76 18.05
N LEU A 377 -17.41 -3.01 17.61
CA LEU A 377 -17.31 -3.38 16.20
C LEU A 377 -18.65 -3.20 15.48
N PRO A 378 -18.66 -2.80 14.20
CA PRO A 378 -19.88 -2.56 13.44
C PRO A 378 -20.69 -3.84 13.24
N THR A 379 -22.01 -3.68 13.22
CA THR A 379 -22.98 -4.74 12.95
C THR A 379 -23.82 -4.47 11.71
N LYS A 380 -23.53 -3.38 11.01
CA LYS A 380 -24.17 -2.99 9.76
C LYS A 380 -23.11 -2.67 8.72
N LEU A 381 -23.37 -3.06 7.49
CA LEU A 381 -22.56 -2.67 6.34
C LEU A 381 -22.71 -1.18 6.07
N ASP A 382 -21.60 -0.56 5.65
CA ASP A 382 -21.65 0.77 5.06
C ASP A 382 -22.25 0.71 3.66
N ASP A 383 -22.81 1.83 3.20
CA ASP A 383 -23.26 1.98 1.82
C ASP A 383 -22.07 2.11 0.86
N LEU A 384 -22.32 1.84 -0.44
CA LEU A 384 -21.33 2.09 -1.48
C LEU A 384 -20.83 3.54 -1.41
N GLY A 385 -19.51 3.69 -1.27
CA GLY A 385 -18.88 5.00 -1.20
C GLY A 385 -19.03 5.79 -2.51
N LEU A 386 -19.59 6.97 -2.43
CA LEU A 386 -19.80 7.87 -3.56
C LEU A 386 -18.59 8.78 -3.79
N PRO A 387 -18.43 9.33 -5.01
CA PRO A 387 -17.39 10.31 -5.31
C PRO A 387 -17.38 11.48 -4.33
N VAL A 388 -16.20 11.88 -3.89
CA VAL A 388 -16.03 13.01 -2.97
C VAL A 388 -15.34 14.14 -3.70
N VAL A 389 -16.03 15.30 -3.79
CA VAL A 389 -15.50 16.51 -4.41
C VAL A 389 -14.94 17.43 -3.32
N ASP A 390 -13.76 17.98 -3.56
CA ASP A 390 -13.08 18.93 -2.67
C ASP A 390 -12.98 18.48 -1.20
N PRO A 391 -12.42 17.29 -0.91
CA PRO A 391 -12.26 16.83 0.47
C PRO A 391 -11.31 17.75 1.23
N ILE A 392 -11.73 18.21 2.39
CA ILE A 392 -10.90 19.05 3.28
C ILE A 392 -9.91 18.25 4.12
N SER A 393 -10.01 16.93 4.11
CA SER A 393 -9.16 16.01 4.89
C SER A 393 -9.00 14.68 4.16
N GLY A 394 -7.93 13.97 4.46
CA GLY A 394 -7.63 12.63 3.97
C GLY A 394 -6.13 12.43 3.75
N GLY A 395 -5.66 11.21 4.00
CA GLY A 395 -4.29 10.78 3.74
C GLY A 395 -4.02 10.59 2.24
N SER A 396 -2.77 10.44 1.89
CA SER A 396 -2.33 9.97 0.58
C SER A 396 -2.02 8.48 0.66
N ASP A 397 -2.06 7.81 -0.48
CA ASP A 397 -1.76 6.39 -0.63
C ASP A 397 -1.29 6.22 -2.08
N ASP A 398 -0.15 5.63 -2.28
CA ASP A 398 0.50 5.56 -3.59
C ASP A 398 -0.18 4.58 -4.57
N ILE A 399 -1.25 3.86 -4.15
CA ILE A 399 -2.16 3.17 -5.09
C ILE A 399 -2.79 4.17 -6.08
N GLY A 400 -2.76 5.46 -5.77
CA GLY A 400 -3.17 6.51 -6.66
C GLY A 400 -2.50 6.41 -8.03
N ASP A 401 -1.20 6.20 -8.10
CA ASP A 401 -0.46 6.07 -9.36
C ASP A 401 -0.99 4.91 -10.21
N ILE A 402 -1.19 3.74 -9.62
CA ILE A 402 -1.75 2.56 -10.28
C ILE A 402 -3.20 2.80 -10.72
N SER A 403 -4.01 3.50 -9.90
CA SER A 403 -5.41 3.77 -10.22
C SER A 403 -5.61 4.62 -11.47
N TRP A 404 -4.59 5.35 -11.91
CA TRP A 404 -4.57 6.11 -13.17
C TRP A 404 -3.91 5.37 -14.34
N LYS A 405 -3.41 4.16 -14.11
CA LYS A 405 -2.79 3.32 -15.13
C LYS A 405 -3.72 2.19 -15.58
N VAL A 406 -4.47 1.59 -14.66
CA VAL A 406 -5.36 0.45 -14.88
C VAL A 406 -6.67 0.62 -14.08
N PRO A 407 -7.82 0.11 -14.56
CA PRO A 407 -9.05 0.09 -13.78
C PRO A 407 -8.81 -0.52 -12.40
N THR A 408 -8.93 0.27 -11.34
CA THR A 408 -8.55 -0.09 -9.97
C THR A 408 -9.67 0.21 -8.97
N VAL A 409 -9.76 -0.61 -7.93
CA VAL A 409 -10.62 -0.38 -6.76
C VAL A 409 -9.85 -0.74 -5.50
N THR A 410 -10.20 -0.12 -4.35
CA THR A 410 -9.71 -0.56 -3.03
C THR A 410 -10.85 -1.16 -2.23
N LEU A 411 -10.72 -2.45 -1.87
CA LEU A 411 -11.58 -3.11 -0.90
C LEU A 411 -11.10 -2.80 0.52
N ARG A 412 -11.96 -2.19 1.33
CA ARG A 412 -11.76 -2.07 2.78
C ARG A 412 -12.40 -3.27 3.47
N TYR A 413 -11.67 -3.94 4.37
CA TYR A 413 -12.14 -5.12 5.08
C TYR A 413 -12.03 -4.94 6.61
N PRO A 414 -12.96 -5.52 7.40
CA PRO A 414 -13.15 -5.16 8.80
C PRO A 414 -12.17 -5.89 9.74
N SER A 415 -10.89 -5.52 9.68
CA SER A 415 -9.84 -6.09 10.53
C SER A 415 -9.41 -5.18 11.68
N ASN A 416 -9.99 -3.97 11.80
CA ASN A 416 -9.65 -3.04 12.84
C ASN A 416 -10.87 -2.54 13.63
N ILE A 417 -10.58 -1.93 14.78
CA ILE A 417 -11.58 -1.32 15.68
C ILE A 417 -11.88 0.10 15.17
N PRO A 418 -13.15 0.52 15.07
CA PRO A 418 -13.51 1.87 14.65
C PRO A 418 -13.20 2.93 15.71
N GLY A 419 -13.00 4.18 15.25
CA GLY A 419 -12.83 5.34 16.12
C GLY A 419 -11.45 5.49 16.75
N LEU A 420 -10.46 4.72 16.30
CA LEU A 420 -9.08 4.87 16.75
C LEU A 420 -8.36 5.97 15.96
N GLN A 421 -7.34 6.56 16.56
CA GLN A 421 -6.47 7.53 15.89
C GLN A 421 -5.58 6.81 14.88
N GLY A 422 -5.45 7.33 13.65
CA GLY A 422 -4.55 6.78 12.64
C GLY A 422 -3.07 6.84 13.07
N HIS A 423 -2.25 5.95 12.56
CA HIS A 423 -0.82 5.82 12.87
C HIS A 423 -0.52 5.78 14.37
N HIS A 424 -1.27 5.00 15.11
CA HIS A 424 -1.20 4.92 16.56
C HIS A 424 -1.11 3.47 17.04
N TRP A 425 -0.37 3.20 18.12
CA TRP A 425 -0.21 1.87 18.70
C TRP A 425 -1.54 1.12 18.93
N SER A 426 -2.63 1.86 19.21
CA SER A 426 -3.93 1.24 19.47
C SER A 426 -4.49 0.45 18.28
N ASN A 427 -4.14 0.83 17.05
CA ASN A 427 -4.54 0.07 15.86
C ASN A 427 -3.89 -1.31 15.83
N ALA A 428 -2.67 -1.48 16.34
CA ALA A 428 -1.99 -2.77 16.37
C ALA A 428 -2.67 -3.78 17.31
N ILE A 429 -3.50 -3.33 18.25
CA ILE A 429 -4.19 -4.20 19.24
C ILE A 429 -5.03 -5.30 18.55
N ALA A 430 -5.73 -4.96 17.47
CA ALA A 430 -6.62 -5.90 16.78
C ALA A 430 -5.89 -6.81 15.79
N MET A 431 -4.69 -6.42 15.31
CA MET A 431 -4.08 -6.91 14.08
C MET A 431 -3.56 -8.35 14.08
N ALA A 432 -3.45 -9.01 15.23
CA ALA A 432 -3.18 -10.45 15.36
C ALA A 432 -4.17 -11.09 16.36
N THR A 433 -5.46 -10.79 16.20
CA THR A 433 -6.55 -11.27 17.04
C THR A 433 -7.68 -11.83 16.18
N PRO A 434 -8.67 -12.52 16.80
CA PRO A 434 -9.84 -12.98 16.07
C PRO A 434 -10.59 -11.89 15.29
N ILE A 435 -10.45 -10.60 15.64
CA ILE A 435 -11.03 -9.48 14.88
C ILE A 435 -10.38 -9.42 13.49
N ALA A 436 -9.04 -9.33 13.44
CA ALA A 436 -8.31 -9.28 12.17
C ALA A 436 -8.54 -10.56 11.33
N HIS A 437 -8.44 -11.74 11.97
CA HIS A 437 -8.60 -13.02 11.28
C HIS A 437 -9.97 -13.14 10.60
N LYS A 438 -11.05 -12.77 11.28
CA LYS A 438 -12.41 -12.77 10.72
C LYS A 438 -12.58 -11.74 9.61
N GLY A 439 -12.00 -10.56 9.78
CA GLY A 439 -12.03 -9.49 8.78
C GLY A 439 -11.34 -9.91 7.48
N VAL A 440 -10.16 -10.52 7.58
CA VAL A 440 -9.40 -11.06 6.44
C VAL A 440 -10.22 -12.12 5.68
N VAL A 441 -10.83 -13.06 6.38
CA VAL A 441 -11.68 -14.09 5.74
C VAL A 441 -12.87 -13.47 5.03
N ALA A 442 -13.55 -12.49 5.62
CA ALA A 442 -14.67 -11.80 5.00
C ALA A 442 -14.24 -11.03 3.74
N GLY A 443 -13.13 -10.29 3.82
CA GLY A 443 -12.54 -9.58 2.68
C GLY A 443 -12.14 -10.52 1.56
N ALA A 444 -11.44 -11.62 1.86
CA ALA A 444 -11.01 -12.62 0.88
C ALA A 444 -12.20 -13.28 0.15
N LYS A 445 -13.33 -13.49 0.82
CA LYS A 445 -14.56 -13.98 0.17
C LYS A 445 -15.07 -12.98 -0.86
N VAL A 446 -15.17 -11.70 -0.49
CA VAL A 446 -15.61 -10.62 -1.40
C VAL A 446 -14.68 -10.51 -2.60
N GLU A 447 -13.38 -10.52 -2.37
CA GLU A 447 -12.37 -10.44 -3.43
C GLU A 447 -12.45 -11.63 -4.38
N ALA A 448 -12.49 -12.88 -3.85
CA ALA A 448 -12.59 -14.10 -4.66
C ALA A 448 -13.87 -14.12 -5.51
N MET A 449 -15.02 -13.72 -4.95
CA MET A 449 -16.27 -13.62 -5.68
C MET A 449 -16.20 -12.57 -6.80
N THR A 450 -15.56 -11.43 -6.53
CA THR A 450 -15.38 -10.37 -7.52
C THR A 450 -14.45 -10.80 -8.66
N ILE A 451 -13.37 -11.51 -8.37
CA ILE A 451 -12.48 -12.08 -9.39
C ILE A 451 -13.27 -13.05 -10.29
N ILE A 452 -14.10 -13.94 -9.73
CA ILE A 452 -14.94 -14.86 -10.50
C ILE A 452 -15.92 -14.11 -11.42
N ASP A 453 -16.53 -13.01 -10.94
CA ASP A 453 -17.40 -12.19 -11.78
C ASP A 453 -16.64 -11.63 -13.00
N PHE A 454 -15.46 -11.06 -12.82
CA PHE A 454 -14.68 -10.46 -13.91
C PHE A 454 -14.04 -11.49 -14.85
N LEU A 455 -13.70 -12.67 -14.36
CA LEU A 455 -13.23 -13.77 -15.19
C LEU A 455 -14.35 -14.33 -16.09
N LEU A 456 -15.60 -14.33 -15.63
CA LEU A 456 -16.70 -15.03 -16.31
C LEU A 456 -17.71 -14.12 -16.99
N LYS A 457 -17.67 -12.82 -16.74
CA LYS A 457 -18.55 -11.80 -17.32
C LYS A 457 -17.72 -10.74 -18.08
N PRO A 458 -17.27 -11.02 -19.32
CA PRO A 458 -16.40 -10.12 -20.07
C PRO A 458 -16.98 -8.73 -20.29
N GLU A 459 -18.29 -8.58 -20.24
CA GLU A 459 -18.98 -7.28 -20.27
C GLU A 459 -18.63 -6.38 -19.08
N LEU A 460 -18.30 -6.94 -17.91
CA LEU A 460 -17.85 -6.18 -16.75
C LEU A 460 -16.44 -5.60 -16.99
N MET A 461 -15.51 -6.41 -17.52
CA MET A 461 -14.17 -5.94 -17.87
C MET A 461 -14.24 -4.83 -18.92
N LYS A 462 -15.04 -5.03 -19.97
CA LYS A 462 -15.28 -3.99 -20.97
C LYS A 462 -15.86 -2.73 -20.35
N GLY A 463 -16.85 -2.85 -19.48
CA GLY A 463 -17.47 -1.71 -18.78
C GLY A 463 -16.47 -0.97 -17.87
N ALA A 464 -15.55 -1.69 -17.20
CA ALA A 464 -14.51 -1.09 -16.38
C ALA A 464 -13.55 -0.24 -17.23
N TRP A 465 -13.11 -0.75 -18.39
CA TRP A 465 -12.28 0.00 -19.33
C TRP A 465 -13.03 1.15 -20.01
N ASP A 466 -14.32 0.99 -20.32
CA ASP A 466 -15.16 2.07 -20.87
C ASP A 466 -15.27 3.24 -19.87
N TYR A 467 -15.49 2.95 -18.57
CA TYR A 467 -15.48 3.96 -17.51
C TYR A 467 -14.10 4.62 -17.36
N PHE A 468 -13.04 3.82 -17.31
CA PHE A 468 -11.67 4.31 -17.17
C PHE A 468 -11.28 5.28 -18.28
N ASN A 469 -11.54 4.92 -19.55
CA ASN A 469 -11.14 5.70 -20.71
C ASN A 469 -12.03 6.95 -20.93
N ASN A 470 -13.35 6.82 -20.71
CA ASN A 470 -14.32 7.83 -21.15
C ASN A 470 -14.80 8.75 -20.02
N GLU A 471 -14.69 8.30 -18.75
CA GLU A 471 -15.10 9.10 -17.59
C GLU A 471 -13.87 9.53 -16.76
N GLN A 472 -13.09 8.58 -16.26
CA GLN A 472 -11.95 8.86 -15.39
C GLN A 472 -10.86 9.66 -16.13
N GLN A 473 -10.44 9.23 -17.29
CA GLN A 473 -9.38 9.87 -18.08
C GLN A 473 -9.86 10.93 -19.07
N LYS A 474 -11.10 11.35 -18.97
CA LYS A 474 -11.68 12.33 -19.90
C LYS A 474 -10.96 13.68 -19.89
N GLU A 475 -10.68 14.22 -18.72
CA GLU A 475 -10.09 15.54 -18.54
C GLU A 475 -8.66 15.49 -17.99
N THR A 476 -8.31 14.45 -17.23
CA THR A 476 -7.03 14.29 -16.58
C THR A 476 -6.30 13.07 -17.13
N LYS A 477 -5.03 13.23 -17.46
CA LYS A 477 -4.15 12.13 -17.89
C LYS A 477 -3.04 11.95 -16.88
N TYR A 478 -2.72 10.70 -16.57
CA TYR A 478 -1.60 10.38 -15.70
C TYR A 478 -0.27 10.93 -16.25
N GLN A 479 0.50 11.55 -15.38
CA GLN A 479 1.88 11.99 -15.64
C GLN A 479 2.71 11.61 -14.41
N PRO A 480 3.81 10.87 -14.56
CA PRO A 480 4.63 10.52 -13.41
C PRO A 480 5.21 11.78 -12.75
N MET A 481 5.20 11.83 -11.42
CA MET A 481 5.85 12.89 -10.64
C MET A 481 7.32 12.56 -10.35
N ILE A 482 7.74 11.34 -10.61
CA ILE A 482 9.16 10.90 -10.60
C ILE A 482 9.74 10.92 -12.00
N SER A 483 11.03 11.16 -12.11
CA SER A 483 11.79 11.10 -13.37
C SER A 483 12.41 9.72 -13.59
N GLU A 484 12.93 9.47 -14.80
CA GLU A 484 13.69 8.25 -15.11
C GLU A 484 14.94 8.07 -14.24
N SER A 485 15.53 9.19 -13.78
CA SER A 485 16.73 9.18 -12.94
C SER A 485 16.44 9.01 -11.44
N ASP A 486 15.19 9.17 -11.00
CA ASP A 486 14.84 9.00 -9.60
C ASP A 486 14.85 7.51 -9.23
N MET A 487 15.61 7.17 -8.20
CA MET A 487 15.74 5.80 -7.70
C MET A 487 14.96 5.63 -6.39
N PRO A 488 14.34 4.48 -6.15
CA PRO A 488 13.70 4.20 -4.88
C PRO A 488 14.67 4.41 -3.71
N PRO A 489 14.27 5.08 -2.63
CA PRO A 489 15.16 5.37 -1.51
C PRO A 489 15.29 4.19 -0.54
N ILE A 490 15.76 3.04 -1.02
CA ILE A 490 15.82 1.75 -0.31
C ILE A 490 16.67 1.76 0.98
N TYR A 491 17.45 2.82 1.20
CA TYR A 491 18.24 3.01 2.43
C TYR A 491 17.40 3.51 3.61
N LEU A 492 16.19 4.04 3.35
CA LEU A 492 15.32 4.54 4.41
C LEU A 492 14.96 3.43 5.39
N ASN A 493 14.81 3.82 6.65
CA ASN A 493 14.47 2.96 7.78
C ASN A 493 15.52 1.88 8.14
N LYS A 494 16.59 1.70 7.36
CA LYS A 494 17.56 0.61 7.58
C LYS A 494 18.15 0.64 9.00
N ASP A 495 18.69 1.77 9.44
CA ASP A 495 19.32 1.88 10.76
C ASP A 495 18.31 1.63 11.91
N LYS A 496 17.08 2.11 11.74
CA LYS A 496 16.00 1.87 12.72
C LYS A 496 15.60 0.39 12.77
N GLN A 497 15.44 -0.24 11.61
CA GLN A 497 15.08 -1.66 11.57
C GLN A 497 16.20 -2.53 12.13
N ASP A 498 17.45 -2.26 11.75
CA ASP A 498 18.62 -2.97 12.26
C ASP A 498 18.78 -2.84 13.79
N GLN A 499 18.41 -1.68 14.35
CA GLN A 499 18.41 -1.48 15.80
C GLN A 499 17.43 -2.40 16.53
N PHE A 500 16.22 -2.60 15.98
CA PHE A 500 15.15 -3.31 16.68
C PHE A 500 15.01 -4.78 16.28
N ARG A 501 15.42 -5.18 15.07
CA ARG A 501 15.29 -6.55 14.55
C ARG A 501 15.79 -7.63 15.52
N PRO A 502 16.99 -7.54 16.15
CA PRO A 502 17.47 -8.59 17.06
C PRO A 502 16.60 -8.78 18.32
N ALA A 503 15.86 -7.76 18.72
CA ALA A 503 14.92 -7.84 19.84
C ALA A 503 13.57 -8.43 19.39
N LEU A 504 13.09 -8.04 18.19
CA LEU A 504 11.83 -8.50 17.60
C LEU A 504 11.89 -9.99 17.20
N GLU A 505 13.02 -10.47 16.68
CA GLU A 505 13.21 -11.89 16.30
C GLU A 505 12.87 -12.88 17.40
N LYS A 506 13.03 -12.50 18.67
CA LYS A 506 12.68 -13.33 19.82
C LYS A 506 11.17 -13.55 19.98
N TYR A 507 10.38 -12.71 19.31
CA TYR A 507 8.92 -12.73 19.35
C TYR A 507 8.31 -13.14 18.02
N TYR A 508 9.11 -13.56 17.02
CA TYR A 508 8.55 -14.05 15.77
C TYR A 508 7.67 -15.26 16.01
N TYR A 509 6.50 -15.25 15.41
CA TYR A 509 5.52 -16.31 15.60
C TYR A 509 6.02 -17.65 15.09
N ASP A 510 5.96 -18.69 15.93
CA ASP A 510 6.33 -20.07 15.62
C ASP A 510 5.07 -20.94 15.58
N GLU A 511 4.46 -21.05 14.39
CA GLU A 511 3.24 -21.82 14.13
C GLU A 511 3.43 -23.34 14.29
N THR A 512 4.67 -23.80 14.42
CA THR A 512 4.95 -25.21 14.69
C THR A 512 4.77 -25.58 16.16
N LYS A 513 4.77 -24.58 17.04
CA LYS A 513 4.67 -24.76 18.50
C LYS A 513 3.38 -24.22 19.10
N TYR A 514 2.80 -23.20 18.48
CA TYR A 514 1.65 -22.49 19.01
C TYR A 514 0.54 -22.38 17.97
N ASP A 515 -0.70 -22.51 18.39
CA ASP A 515 -1.85 -22.42 17.47
C ASP A 515 -2.10 -20.97 17.03
N THR A 516 -1.85 -20.00 17.90
CA THR A 516 -2.00 -18.57 17.60
C THR A 516 -0.84 -17.75 18.18
N TYR A 517 -0.64 -16.57 17.64
CA TYR A 517 0.36 -15.64 18.20
C TYR A 517 -0.01 -15.18 19.63
N LEU A 518 -1.31 -15.04 19.92
CA LEU A 518 -1.77 -14.75 21.29
C LEU A 518 -1.33 -15.83 22.29
N GLU A 519 -1.44 -17.11 21.89
CA GLU A 519 -0.98 -18.23 22.70
C GLU A 519 0.53 -18.15 22.96
N GLN A 520 1.33 -17.92 21.92
CA GLN A 520 2.79 -17.76 22.06
C GLN A 520 3.16 -16.62 23.01
N LEU A 521 2.42 -15.51 22.96
CA LEU A 521 2.65 -14.35 23.83
C LEU A 521 2.08 -14.52 25.24
N GLY A 522 1.35 -15.61 25.53
CA GLY A 522 0.65 -15.84 26.80
C GLY A 522 -0.43 -14.80 27.09
N VAL A 523 -1.10 -14.30 26.02
CA VAL A 523 -2.15 -13.27 26.15
C VAL A 523 -3.52 -13.94 26.29
N GLU A 524 -4.21 -13.69 27.38
CA GLU A 524 -5.62 -14.01 27.55
C GLU A 524 -6.47 -13.01 26.74
N TYR A 525 -7.33 -13.52 25.86
CA TYR A 525 -8.12 -12.67 24.97
C TYR A 525 -9.56 -12.48 25.42
N PRO A 526 -10.04 -11.23 25.67
CA PRO A 526 -9.27 -9.98 25.70
C PRO A 526 -8.63 -9.70 27.07
N THR A 527 -7.42 -9.13 27.08
CA THR A 527 -6.81 -8.60 28.30
C THR A 527 -7.21 -7.14 28.50
N LEU A 528 -7.85 -6.84 29.60
CA LEU A 528 -8.34 -5.50 29.93
C LEU A 528 -7.49 -4.88 31.04
N LYS A 529 -7.56 -3.56 31.18
CA LYS A 529 -7.00 -2.83 32.31
C LYS A 529 -7.83 -3.15 33.57
N GLU A 530 -7.17 -3.47 34.66
CA GLU A 530 -7.82 -3.70 35.96
C GLU A 530 -8.49 -2.45 36.52
#